data_1713d6b6d39a6a16af9e7592c8370b58
#
_entry.id   1713d6b6d39a6a16af9e7592c8370b58
#
_cell.length_a   1.000
_cell.length_b   1.000
_cell.length_c   1.000
_cell.angle_alpha   90.00
_cell.angle_beta   90.00
_cell.angle_gamma   90.00
#
_symmetry.space_group_name_H-M   'P 1'
#
loop_
_entity.id
_entity.type
_entity.pdbx_description
1 polymer ?
#
loop_
_entity_poly.entity_id
_entity_poly.type
_entity_poly.pdbx_seq_one_letter_code
_entity_poly.pdbx_strand_id
1 'polypeptide(L)'
;MKKFVWAWMFLVFMLFPAIGGEKFSFKKFPVLEYHLISRPEARWTRTPENLRKDLEWLYANNYYPMNLKDILTGFKGLPSGKTPVVLTFDDSSSSQFRYLANGKIDPDCAVGVIKAFHDKHPKEWPLRATFFIVIGTNNPDRNIFGQKELAEKKLKQLASFGMEVASHTYWHDQLSKVKPEFARYTLAKSVKMLSDMSGQEIVSLATPMGLYPEDESVFKAQYQSIKYDLRLVCEVAGGLQVAPDSPKFNPYHINRIQTISSEWKKFFGRVD
;
A
#
# COMPACT_ATOMS: atom_id res chain seq x y z
N MET A 1 22.98 30.54 45.18
CA MET A 1 21.95 29.49 45.21
C MET A 1 21.51 29.20 43.77
N LYS A 2 22.02 28.16 43.16
CA LYS A 2 21.66 27.73 41.78
C LYS A 2 20.48 26.80 41.85
N LYS A 3 19.33 27.16 41.29
CA LYS A 3 18.17 26.32 41.18
C LYS A 3 18.35 25.35 40.00
N PHE A 4 18.49 24.07 40.31
CA PHE A 4 18.43 22.98 39.32
C PHE A 4 16.95 22.78 38.91
N VAL A 5 16.61 23.04 37.66
CA VAL A 5 15.33 22.70 37.07
C VAL A 5 15.47 21.28 36.48
N TRP A 6 14.81 20.31 37.11
CA TRP A 6 14.69 18.96 36.58
C TRP A 6 13.61 18.97 35.48
N ALA A 7 14.03 18.83 34.22
CA ALA A 7 13.12 18.56 33.12
C ALA A 7 12.71 17.08 33.17
N TRP A 8 11.47 16.83 33.53
CA TRP A 8 10.86 15.51 33.38
C TRP A 8 10.54 15.26 31.92
N MET A 9 11.34 14.41 31.29
CA MET A 9 11.09 13.90 29.94
C MET A 9 10.00 12.83 30.07
N PHE A 10 8.73 13.21 29.79
CA PHE A 10 7.64 12.24 29.67
C PHE A 10 7.85 11.42 28.40
N LEU A 11 8.34 10.20 28.57
CA LEU A 11 8.33 9.19 27.54
C LEU A 11 6.88 8.76 27.33
N VAL A 12 6.21 9.31 26.31
CA VAL A 12 4.89 8.86 25.91
C VAL A 12 5.05 7.50 25.22
N PHE A 13 4.91 6.43 26.00
CA PHE A 13 4.69 5.10 25.43
C PHE A 13 3.31 5.11 24.74
N MET A 14 3.27 5.21 23.43
CA MET A 14 2.06 4.88 22.67
C MET A 14 1.79 3.38 22.86
N LEU A 15 0.88 3.08 23.78
CA LEU A 15 0.28 1.74 23.90
C LEU A 15 -0.60 1.51 22.68
N PHE A 16 -0.05 0.87 21.65
CA PHE A 16 -0.89 0.23 20.65
C PHE A 16 -1.64 -0.91 21.36
N PRO A 17 -2.97 -1.05 21.15
CA PRO A 17 -3.67 -2.20 21.69
C PRO A 17 -2.98 -3.47 21.17
N ALA A 18 -2.51 -4.31 22.08
CA ALA A 18 -2.00 -5.62 21.73
C ALA A 18 -3.08 -6.35 20.92
N ILE A 19 -2.79 -6.66 19.68
CA ILE A 19 -3.65 -7.50 18.84
C ILE A 19 -3.72 -8.85 19.53
N GLY A 20 -4.89 -9.18 20.11
CA GLY A 20 -5.06 -10.27 21.05
C GLY A 20 -4.72 -11.63 20.46
N GLY A 21 -3.80 -12.29 21.08
CA GLY A 21 -3.80 -13.69 21.53
C GLY A 21 -3.63 -14.82 20.57
N GLU A 22 -3.85 -14.76 19.29
CA GLU A 22 -3.55 -15.85 18.36
C GLU A 22 -2.19 -15.65 17.71
N LYS A 23 -1.25 -16.57 17.97
CA LYS A 23 0.04 -16.58 17.27
C LYS A 23 -0.21 -16.90 15.80
N PHE A 24 0.27 -16.06 14.91
CA PHE A 24 0.24 -16.34 13.49
C PHE A 24 1.00 -17.62 13.15
N SER A 25 0.49 -18.41 12.21
CA SER A 25 1.16 -19.61 11.69
C SER A 25 2.42 -19.27 10.87
N PHE A 26 2.60 -17.99 10.53
CA PHE A 26 3.75 -17.47 9.81
C PHE A 26 4.53 -16.45 10.66
N LYS A 27 5.85 -16.40 10.49
CA LYS A 27 6.72 -15.41 11.16
C LYS A 27 6.98 -14.17 10.31
N LYS A 28 6.89 -14.32 9.00
CA LYS A 28 7.11 -13.26 8.01
C LYS A 28 6.15 -13.44 6.83
N PHE A 29 5.87 -12.36 6.14
CA PHE A 29 5.04 -12.36 4.94
C PHE A 29 5.53 -11.32 3.92
N PRO A 30 5.28 -11.51 2.62
CA PRO A 30 5.66 -10.54 1.59
C PRO A 30 4.62 -9.43 1.46
N VAL A 31 5.12 -8.20 1.37
CA VAL A 31 4.43 -7.03 0.85
C VAL A 31 5.14 -6.66 -0.44
N LEU A 32 4.49 -6.89 -1.59
CA LEU A 32 5.08 -6.75 -2.91
C LEU A 32 4.83 -5.36 -3.47
N GLU A 33 5.88 -4.71 -3.97
CA GLU A 33 5.85 -3.36 -4.50
C GLU A 33 5.90 -3.39 -6.03
N TYR A 34 4.80 -3.00 -6.65
CA TYR A 34 4.65 -2.76 -8.09
C TYR A 34 4.51 -1.26 -8.37
N HIS A 35 4.94 -0.84 -9.57
CA HIS A 35 4.70 0.51 -10.09
C HIS A 35 4.00 0.42 -11.45
N LEU A 36 4.70 0.50 -12.56
CA LEU A 36 4.12 0.39 -13.88
C LEU A 36 3.83 -1.08 -14.25
N ILE A 37 2.66 -1.32 -14.85
CA ILE A 37 2.34 -2.60 -15.49
C ILE A 37 2.32 -2.39 -17.01
N SER A 38 3.50 -2.56 -17.63
CA SER A 38 3.71 -2.18 -19.02
C SER A 38 4.86 -2.98 -19.64
N ARG A 39 5.13 -2.78 -20.90
CA ARG A 39 6.26 -3.38 -21.63
C ARG A 39 7.19 -2.28 -22.17
N PRO A 40 8.52 -2.52 -22.20
CA PRO A 40 9.23 -3.70 -21.74
C PRO A 40 9.39 -3.76 -20.21
N GLU A 41 9.83 -4.93 -19.69
CA GLU A 41 10.23 -5.09 -18.29
C GLU A 41 11.37 -4.14 -17.93
N ALA A 42 11.31 -3.48 -16.78
CA ALA A 42 12.33 -2.57 -16.29
C ALA A 42 12.30 -2.50 -14.75
N ARG A 43 13.23 -1.77 -14.13
CA ARG A 43 13.31 -1.67 -12.66
C ARG A 43 11.96 -1.33 -11.98
N TRP A 44 11.19 -0.40 -12.57
CA TRP A 44 9.90 0.07 -12.03
C TRP A 44 8.73 -0.36 -12.92
N THR A 45 8.95 -1.35 -13.78
CA THR A 45 7.96 -1.82 -14.73
C THR A 45 7.93 -3.34 -14.72
N ARG A 46 6.81 -3.91 -14.28
CA ARG A 46 6.51 -5.33 -14.42
C ARG A 46 5.62 -5.51 -15.66
N THR A 47 5.93 -6.50 -16.49
CA THR A 47 5.04 -6.75 -17.63
C THR A 47 3.73 -7.41 -17.19
N PRO A 48 2.61 -7.21 -17.90
CA PRO A 48 1.37 -7.92 -17.60
C PRO A 48 1.53 -9.44 -17.56
N GLU A 49 2.39 -9.98 -18.43
CA GLU A 49 2.72 -11.41 -18.48
C GLU A 49 3.41 -11.87 -17.19
N ASN A 50 4.39 -11.11 -16.72
CA ASN A 50 5.10 -11.45 -15.50
C ASN A 50 4.23 -11.23 -14.26
N LEU A 51 3.36 -10.22 -14.24
CA LEU A 51 2.37 -10.10 -13.16
C LEU A 51 1.44 -11.32 -13.11
N ARG A 52 0.98 -11.85 -14.26
CA ARG A 52 0.19 -13.09 -14.30
C ARG A 52 0.95 -14.28 -13.72
N LYS A 53 2.22 -14.46 -14.11
CA LYS A 53 3.10 -15.49 -13.55
C LYS A 53 3.34 -15.30 -12.05
N ASP A 54 3.44 -14.05 -11.57
CA ASP A 54 3.57 -13.76 -10.15
C ASP A 54 2.36 -14.27 -9.37
N LEU A 55 1.14 -13.98 -9.84
CA LEU A 55 -0.09 -14.46 -9.21
C LEU A 55 -0.19 -15.99 -9.23
N GLU A 56 0.13 -16.64 -10.36
CA GLU A 56 0.16 -18.10 -10.49
C GLU A 56 1.13 -18.73 -9.49
N TRP A 57 2.34 -18.16 -9.38
CA TRP A 57 3.34 -18.66 -8.45
C TRP A 57 2.91 -18.50 -6.98
N LEU A 58 2.40 -17.33 -6.62
CA LEU A 58 1.90 -17.06 -5.27
C LEU A 58 0.78 -18.03 -4.88
N TYR A 59 -0.17 -18.22 -5.79
CA TYR A 59 -1.27 -19.16 -5.59
C TYR A 59 -0.79 -20.61 -5.39
N ALA A 60 0.12 -21.08 -6.24
CA ALA A 60 0.70 -22.42 -6.16
C ALA A 60 1.53 -22.66 -4.89
N ASN A 61 2.06 -21.57 -4.28
CA ASN A 61 2.87 -21.61 -3.06
C ASN A 61 2.09 -21.23 -1.79
N ASN A 62 0.78 -21.42 -1.79
CA ASN A 62 -0.10 -21.23 -0.63
C ASN A 62 -0.18 -19.81 -0.06
N TYR A 63 0.17 -18.78 -0.86
CA TYR A 63 -0.10 -17.41 -0.48
C TYR A 63 -1.58 -17.08 -0.68
N TYR A 64 -2.06 -16.12 0.11
CA TYR A 64 -3.45 -15.64 0.05
C TYR A 64 -3.46 -14.11 0.03
N PRO A 65 -4.10 -13.47 -0.94
CA PRO A 65 -4.06 -12.03 -1.09
C PRO A 65 -4.86 -11.34 0.01
N MET A 66 -4.23 -10.36 0.65
CA MET A 66 -4.82 -9.48 1.65
C MET A 66 -4.52 -8.02 1.30
N ASN A 67 -5.32 -7.10 1.80
CA ASN A 67 -5.00 -5.68 1.72
C ASN A 67 -4.00 -5.31 2.81
N LEU A 68 -3.29 -4.20 2.65
CA LEU A 68 -2.37 -3.73 3.69
C LEU A 68 -3.11 -3.42 5.00
N LYS A 69 -4.28 -2.76 4.93
CA LYS A 69 -5.09 -2.45 6.10
C LYS A 69 -5.55 -3.67 6.90
N ASP A 70 -5.55 -4.86 6.31
CA ASP A 70 -5.95 -6.09 7.00
C ASP A 70 -4.95 -6.48 8.10
N ILE A 71 -3.72 -5.94 8.07
CA ILE A 71 -2.76 -6.00 9.19
C ILE A 71 -3.38 -5.50 10.49
N LEU A 72 -4.16 -4.42 10.44
CA LEU A 72 -4.79 -3.79 11.62
C LEU A 72 -5.82 -4.69 12.31
N THR A 73 -6.32 -5.69 11.61
CA THR A 73 -7.28 -6.68 12.13
C THR A 73 -6.64 -8.06 12.34
N GLY A 74 -5.28 -8.14 12.29
CA GLY A 74 -4.56 -9.41 12.39
C GLY A 74 -4.87 -10.36 11.25
N PHE A 75 -5.08 -9.84 10.03
CA PHE A 75 -5.44 -10.62 8.84
C PHE A 75 -6.72 -11.45 9.04
N LYS A 76 -7.72 -10.85 9.66
CA LYS A 76 -9.03 -11.50 9.86
C LYS A 76 -9.57 -12.05 8.53
N GLY A 77 -9.89 -13.34 8.52
CA GLY A 77 -10.38 -14.03 7.30
C GLY A 77 -9.28 -14.71 6.48
N LEU A 78 -8.01 -14.66 6.92
CA LEU A 78 -6.96 -15.47 6.31
C LEU A 78 -7.26 -16.96 6.57
N PRO A 79 -7.37 -17.81 5.52
CA PRO A 79 -7.63 -19.24 5.71
C PRO A 79 -6.47 -19.95 6.43
N SER A 80 -6.80 -20.96 7.23
CA SER A 80 -5.80 -21.78 7.92
C SER A 80 -4.80 -22.40 6.94
N GLY A 81 -3.51 -22.39 7.30
CA GLY A 81 -2.42 -22.92 6.49
C GLY A 81 -1.98 -22.03 5.33
N LYS A 82 -2.60 -20.84 5.14
CA LYS A 82 -2.17 -19.86 4.15
C LYS A 82 -1.22 -18.84 4.77
N THR A 83 -0.33 -18.30 3.93
CA THR A 83 0.51 -17.14 4.25
C THR A 83 -0.08 -15.91 3.56
N PRO A 84 -0.29 -14.78 4.24
CA PRO A 84 -0.77 -13.59 3.58
C PRO A 84 0.27 -13.05 2.60
N VAL A 85 -0.19 -12.52 1.48
CA VAL A 85 0.59 -11.67 0.57
C VAL A 85 -0.16 -10.37 0.34
N VAL A 86 0.55 -9.24 0.44
CA VAL A 86 -0.03 -7.94 0.14
C VAL A 86 0.55 -7.45 -1.18
N LEU A 87 -0.31 -7.26 -2.19
CA LEU A 87 0.06 -6.66 -3.47
C LEU A 87 -0.12 -5.15 -3.35
N THR A 88 0.94 -4.37 -3.49
CA THR A 88 0.89 -2.90 -3.43
C THR A 88 1.31 -2.28 -4.75
N PHE A 89 0.63 -1.21 -5.14
CA PHE A 89 0.87 -0.50 -6.40
C PHE A 89 1.06 0.99 -6.12
N ASP A 90 2.24 1.51 -6.40
CA ASP A 90 2.59 2.92 -6.17
C ASP A 90 2.35 3.76 -7.43
N ASP A 91 2.20 5.08 -7.27
CA ASP A 91 2.14 6.08 -8.33
C ASP A 91 0.83 6.21 -9.10
N SER A 92 -0.12 5.32 -8.93
CA SER A 92 -1.44 5.35 -9.59
C SER A 92 -1.40 5.67 -11.10
N SER A 93 -0.47 5.06 -11.85
CA SER A 93 -0.41 5.16 -13.31
C SER A 93 -1.64 4.52 -13.98
N SER A 94 -2.00 5.00 -15.16
CA SER A 94 -3.08 4.40 -15.98
C SER A 94 -2.83 2.93 -16.31
N SER A 95 -1.57 2.48 -16.31
CA SER A 95 -1.21 1.07 -16.49
C SER A 95 -1.65 0.18 -15.31
N GLN A 96 -2.01 0.77 -14.18
CA GLN A 96 -2.55 0.02 -13.04
C GLN A 96 -4.06 -0.13 -13.12
N PHE A 97 -4.78 0.90 -13.60
CA PHE A 97 -6.22 0.83 -13.78
C PHE A 97 -6.68 1.71 -14.94
N ARG A 98 -7.06 1.09 -16.04
CA ARG A 98 -7.53 1.76 -17.25
C ARG A 98 -8.84 1.15 -17.76
N TYR A 99 -9.76 2.01 -18.20
CA TYR A 99 -10.90 1.61 -18.99
C TYR A 99 -10.60 1.82 -20.48
N LEU A 100 -10.96 0.83 -21.29
CA LEU A 100 -10.94 0.93 -22.76
C LEU A 100 -12.12 1.76 -23.25
N ALA A 101 -12.09 2.17 -24.53
CA ALA A 101 -13.16 2.96 -25.15
C ALA A 101 -14.55 2.29 -25.10
N ASN A 102 -14.59 0.97 -25.04
CA ASN A 102 -15.82 0.18 -24.91
C ASN A 102 -16.32 0.07 -23.45
N GLY A 103 -15.71 0.78 -22.50
CA GLY A 103 -16.08 0.77 -21.09
C GLY A 103 -15.62 -0.44 -20.28
N LYS A 104 -14.92 -1.40 -20.88
CA LYS A 104 -14.34 -2.55 -20.17
C LYS A 104 -13.01 -2.18 -19.55
N ILE A 105 -12.65 -2.86 -18.44
CA ILE A 105 -11.32 -2.75 -17.84
C ILE A 105 -10.32 -3.37 -18.83
N ASP A 106 -9.21 -2.67 -19.04
CA ASP A 106 -8.11 -3.15 -19.87
C ASP A 106 -7.53 -4.44 -19.25
N PRO A 107 -7.50 -5.59 -19.98
CA PRO A 107 -7.02 -6.86 -19.46
C PRO A 107 -5.52 -6.88 -19.16
N ASP A 108 -4.76 -5.90 -19.65
CA ASP A 108 -3.33 -5.77 -19.44
C ASP A 108 -2.95 -4.76 -18.33
N CYS A 109 -3.91 -4.01 -17.77
CA CYS A 109 -3.64 -3.22 -16.57
C CYS A 109 -3.64 -4.10 -15.31
N ALA A 110 -3.04 -3.63 -14.21
CA ALA A 110 -2.95 -4.39 -12.96
C ALA A 110 -4.31 -4.92 -12.49
N VAL A 111 -5.32 -4.05 -12.42
CA VAL A 111 -6.68 -4.43 -12.00
C VAL A 111 -7.28 -5.47 -12.93
N GLY A 112 -7.06 -5.35 -14.25
CA GLY A 112 -7.54 -6.31 -15.24
C GLY A 112 -6.89 -7.69 -15.06
N VAL A 113 -5.58 -7.74 -14.85
CA VAL A 113 -4.83 -8.98 -14.60
C VAL A 113 -5.30 -9.65 -13.31
N ILE A 114 -5.38 -8.89 -12.19
CA ILE A 114 -5.82 -9.42 -10.89
C ILE A 114 -7.27 -9.92 -10.99
N LYS A 115 -8.15 -9.17 -11.66
CA LYS A 115 -9.54 -9.56 -11.85
C LYS A 115 -9.67 -10.85 -12.67
N ALA A 116 -8.94 -10.97 -13.77
CA ALA A 116 -8.96 -12.17 -14.60
C ALA A 116 -8.45 -13.41 -13.84
N PHE A 117 -7.48 -13.22 -12.93
CA PHE A 117 -6.98 -14.29 -12.06
C PHE A 117 -8.03 -14.68 -11.01
N HIS A 118 -8.66 -13.70 -10.35
CA HIS A 118 -9.77 -13.94 -9.44
C HIS A 118 -10.92 -14.69 -10.12
N ASP A 119 -11.31 -14.30 -11.33
CA ASP A 119 -12.44 -14.94 -12.05
C ASP A 119 -12.19 -16.44 -12.31
N LYS A 120 -10.91 -16.87 -12.36
CA LYS A 120 -10.53 -18.29 -12.43
C LYS A 120 -10.53 -18.99 -11.06
N HIS A 121 -10.30 -18.24 -9.97
CA HIS A 121 -10.13 -18.75 -8.61
C HIS A 121 -10.96 -17.97 -7.58
N PRO A 122 -12.29 -17.83 -7.77
CA PRO A 122 -13.09 -16.83 -7.03
C PRO A 122 -13.20 -17.09 -5.52
N LYS A 123 -13.02 -18.33 -5.09
CA LYS A 123 -13.07 -18.71 -3.67
C LYS A 123 -11.70 -18.63 -3.00
N GLU A 124 -10.65 -18.99 -3.71
CA GLU A 124 -9.30 -19.15 -3.19
C GLU A 124 -8.43 -17.89 -3.34
N TRP A 125 -8.82 -17.00 -4.27
CA TRP A 125 -8.08 -15.78 -4.57
C TRP A 125 -9.01 -14.55 -4.63
N PRO A 126 -9.39 -13.96 -3.48
CA PRO A 126 -10.25 -12.78 -3.47
C PRO A 126 -9.58 -11.58 -4.11
N LEU A 127 -10.39 -10.61 -4.58
CA LEU A 127 -9.90 -9.34 -5.09
C LEU A 127 -9.34 -8.51 -3.94
N ARG A 128 -8.03 -8.59 -3.71
CA ARG A 128 -7.30 -7.83 -2.69
C ARG A 128 -6.01 -7.30 -3.29
N ALA A 129 -5.81 -6.02 -3.14
CA ALA A 129 -4.60 -5.27 -3.45
C ALA A 129 -4.72 -3.87 -2.85
N THR A 130 -3.61 -3.21 -2.58
CA THR A 130 -3.55 -1.84 -2.05
C THR A 130 -2.96 -0.92 -3.11
N PHE A 131 -3.67 0.15 -3.45
CA PHE A 131 -3.22 1.14 -4.42
C PHE A 131 -2.89 2.44 -3.72
N PHE A 132 -1.62 2.84 -3.78
CA PHE A 132 -1.12 4.11 -3.25
C PHE A 132 -1.28 5.20 -4.31
N ILE A 133 -2.23 6.09 -4.07
CA ILE A 133 -2.76 7.03 -5.05
C ILE A 133 -2.06 8.38 -4.95
N VAL A 134 -1.60 8.88 -6.09
CA VAL A 134 -1.18 10.26 -6.31
C VAL A 134 -2.33 11.03 -6.97
N ILE A 135 -2.48 12.32 -6.64
CA ILE A 135 -3.68 13.08 -7.03
C ILE A 135 -3.35 14.26 -7.97
N GLY A 136 -2.30 15.02 -7.66
CA GLY A 136 -2.08 16.32 -8.28
C GLY A 136 -0.67 16.53 -8.85
N THR A 137 -0.04 15.52 -9.43
CA THR A 137 1.27 15.67 -10.07
C THR A 137 1.17 16.37 -11.42
N ASN A 138 2.34 16.85 -11.91
CA ASN A 138 2.46 17.39 -13.27
C ASN A 138 2.38 16.31 -14.37
N ASN A 139 2.36 15.02 -14.01
CA ASN A 139 2.15 13.92 -14.94
C ASN A 139 0.67 13.46 -14.84
N PRO A 140 -0.20 13.81 -15.81
CA PRO A 140 -1.62 13.47 -15.76
C PRO A 140 -1.89 11.98 -15.73
N ASP A 141 -1.00 11.15 -16.29
CA ASP A 141 -1.14 9.69 -16.30
C ASP A 141 -1.11 9.07 -14.89
N ARG A 142 -0.40 9.74 -13.95
CA ARG A 142 -0.29 9.30 -12.56
C ARG A 142 -1.40 9.84 -11.65
N ASN A 143 -2.19 10.80 -12.10
CA ASN A 143 -3.24 11.38 -11.28
C ASN A 143 -4.47 10.48 -11.29
N ILE A 144 -4.64 9.71 -10.21
CA ILE A 144 -5.74 8.75 -10.03
C ILE A 144 -5.93 7.88 -11.29
N PHE A 145 -4.84 7.24 -11.73
CA PHE A 145 -4.80 6.34 -12.89
C PHE A 145 -5.07 7.02 -14.25
N GLY A 146 -4.71 8.30 -14.43
CA GLY A 146 -5.07 9.01 -15.66
C GLY A 146 -6.59 9.04 -15.88
N GLN A 147 -7.07 9.28 -17.09
CA GLN A 147 -8.52 9.30 -17.43
C GLN A 147 -9.34 10.11 -16.41
N LYS A 148 -9.05 11.40 -16.30
CA LYS A 148 -9.54 12.33 -15.25
C LYS A 148 -11.06 12.23 -15.01
N GLU A 149 -11.85 12.06 -16.06
CA GLU A 149 -13.32 11.99 -16.02
C GLU A 149 -13.81 10.68 -15.35
N LEU A 150 -12.95 9.70 -15.24
CA LEU A 150 -13.24 8.39 -14.65
C LEU A 150 -12.60 8.20 -13.26
N ALA A 151 -11.92 9.22 -12.74
CA ALA A 151 -11.14 9.13 -11.50
C ALA A 151 -11.98 8.60 -10.32
N GLU A 152 -13.11 9.26 -10.02
CA GLU A 152 -14.00 8.84 -8.93
C GLU A 152 -14.60 7.46 -9.19
N LYS A 153 -15.02 7.17 -10.43
CA LYS A 153 -15.51 5.84 -10.82
C LYS A 153 -14.50 4.76 -10.55
N LYS A 154 -13.20 5.00 -10.83
CA LYS A 154 -12.13 4.03 -10.58
C LYS A 154 -11.94 3.77 -9.10
N LEU A 155 -11.90 4.80 -8.26
CA LEU A 155 -11.74 4.65 -6.81
C LEU A 155 -12.94 3.91 -6.19
N LYS A 156 -14.17 4.24 -6.58
CA LYS A 156 -15.37 3.51 -6.16
C LYS A 156 -15.35 2.05 -6.64
N GLN A 157 -14.84 1.80 -7.83
CA GLN A 157 -14.73 0.43 -8.37
C GLN A 157 -13.70 -0.40 -7.59
N LEU A 158 -12.53 0.17 -7.21
CA LEU A 158 -11.57 -0.51 -6.33
C LEU A 158 -12.23 -0.86 -4.99
N ALA A 159 -12.94 0.10 -4.38
CA ALA A 159 -13.68 -0.12 -3.14
C ALA A 159 -14.71 -1.24 -3.26
N SER A 160 -15.49 -1.27 -4.35
CA SER A 160 -16.51 -2.30 -4.60
C SER A 160 -15.91 -3.69 -4.83
N PHE A 161 -14.70 -3.77 -5.36
CA PHE A 161 -13.94 -5.01 -5.48
C PHE A 161 -13.37 -5.49 -4.14
N GLY A 162 -13.39 -4.65 -3.11
CA GLY A 162 -12.77 -4.92 -1.82
C GLY A 162 -11.27 -4.66 -1.81
N MET A 163 -10.74 -3.97 -2.82
CA MET A 163 -9.36 -3.47 -2.85
C MET A 163 -9.21 -2.21 -2.02
N GLU A 164 -8.02 -1.95 -1.52
CA GLU A 164 -7.72 -0.81 -0.67
C GLU A 164 -7.24 0.38 -1.49
N VAL A 165 -7.83 1.54 -1.23
CA VAL A 165 -7.35 2.86 -1.67
C VAL A 165 -6.50 3.44 -0.54
N ALA A 166 -5.26 3.82 -0.84
CA ALA A 166 -4.28 4.33 0.11
C ALA A 166 -3.60 5.59 -0.43
N SER A 167 -2.93 6.35 0.45
CA SER A 167 -2.27 7.60 0.07
C SER A 167 -0.84 7.38 -0.43
N HIS A 168 -0.46 8.16 -1.46
CA HIS A 168 0.94 8.35 -1.87
C HIS A 168 1.31 9.84 -1.85
N THR A 169 0.84 10.56 -0.83
CA THR A 169 0.76 12.01 -0.72
C THR A 169 -0.11 12.64 -1.83
N TYR A 170 -0.30 13.96 -1.81
CA TYR A 170 -1.14 14.61 -2.82
C TYR A 170 -0.37 14.83 -4.15
N TRP A 171 0.90 15.29 -4.05
CA TRP A 171 1.73 15.65 -5.21
C TRP A 171 2.95 14.75 -5.41
N HIS A 172 3.01 13.57 -4.73
CA HIS A 172 4.20 12.74 -4.67
C HIS A 172 5.36 13.44 -3.93
N ASP A 173 5.04 14.07 -2.80
CA ASP A 173 5.97 14.88 -2.03
C ASP A 173 7.00 14.04 -1.29
N GLN A 174 8.26 14.47 -1.34
CA GLN A 174 9.35 13.89 -0.56
C GLN A 174 9.27 14.40 0.88
N LEU A 175 8.68 13.62 1.79
CA LEU A 175 8.33 14.09 3.13
C LEU A 175 9.52 14.53 3.98
N SER A 176 10.72 13.98 3.72
CA SER A 176 11.96 14.43 4.38
C SER A 176 12.47 15.80 3.91
N LYS A 177 11.96 16.33 2.80
CA LYS A 177 12.41 17.57 2.21
C LYS A 177 11.44 18.74 2.37
N VAL A 178 10.32 18.50 3.03
CA VAL A 178 9.29 19.51 3.26
C VAL A 178 9.14 19.81 4.75
N LYS A 179 8.69 21.02 5.08
CA LYS A 179 8.41 21.39 6.47
C LYS A 179 7.25 20.54 7.03
N PRO A 180 7.24 20.22 8.33
CA PRO A 180 6.18 19.40 8.94
C PRO A 180 4.77 19.94 8.71
N GLU A 181 4.57 21.23 8.64
CA GLU A 181 3.28 21.84 8.33
C GLU A 181 2.81 21.51 6.92
N PHE A 182 3.71 21.58 5.93
CA PHE A 182 3.39 21.19 4.56
C PHE A 182 3.14 19.67 4.45
N ALA A 183 3.91 18.86 5.18
CA ALA A 183 3.66 17.42 5.26
C ALA A 183 2.23 17.14 5.77
N ARG A 184 1.80 17.79 6.86
CA ARG A 184 0.41 17.69 7.36
C ARG A 184 -0.61 18.15 6.33
N TYR A 185 -0.35 19.23 5.61
CA TYR A 185 -1.23 19.74 4.55
C TYR A 185 -1.42 18.74 3.42
N THR A 186 -0.32 18.25 2.83
CA THR A 186 -0.40 17.30 1.70
C THR A 186 -1.07 15.98 2.08
N LEU A 187 -0.77 15.46 3.28
CA LEU A 187 -1.38 14.25 3.80
C LEU A 187 -2.88 14.44 4.10
N ALA A 188 -3.26 15.50 4.81
CA ALA A 188 -4.66 15.80 5.09
C ALA A 188 -5.50 15.95 3.81
N LYS A 189 -4.95 16.69 2.83
CA LYS A 189 -5.60 16.90 1.53
C LYS A 189 -5.77 15.60 0.76
N SER A 190 -4.73 14.76 0.74
CA SER A 190 -4.77 13.44 0.09
C SER A 190 -5.81 12.55 0.76
N VAL A 191 -5.73 12.36 2.07
CA VAL A 191 -6.65 11.50 2.84
C VAL A 191 -8.09 11.92 2.63
N LYS A 192 -8.40 13.23 2.79
CA LYS A 192 -9.76 13.72 2.60
C LYS A 192 -10.30 13.44 1.21
N MET A 193 -9.54 13.80 0.17
CA MET A 193 -10.00 13.64 -1.21
C MET A 193 -10.19 12.17 -1.58
N LEU A 194 -9.25 11.30 -1.19
CA LEU A 194 -9.37 9.87 -1.47
C LEU A 194 -10.52 9.22 -0.70
N SER A 195 -10.74 9.63 0.56
CA SER A 195 -11.88 9.15 1.34
C SER A 195 -13.22 9.59 0.73
N ASP A 196 -13.35 10.86 0.36
CA ASP A 196 -14.57 11.40 -0.27
C ASP A 196 -14.89 10.67 -1.59
N MET A 197 -13.87 10.43 -2.44
CA MET A 197 -14.05 9.81 -3.76
C MET A 197 -14.24 8.29 -3.70
N SER A 198 -13.59 7.60 -2.78
CA SER A 198 -13.64 6.12 -2.70
C SER A 198 -14.72 5.61 -1.75
N GLY A 199 -15.13 6.41 -0.76
CA GLY A 199 -15.97 5.99 0.36
C GLY A 199 -15.22 5.12 1.39
N GLN A 200 -13.89 5.03 1.32
CA GLN A 200 -13.06 4.28 2.28
C GLN A 200 -12.42 5.19 3.31
N GLU A 201 -12.17 4.65 4.52
CA GLU A 201 -11.21 5.23 5.46
C GLU A 201 -9.80 5.02 4.89
N ILE A 202 -8.99 6.08 4.81
CA ILE A 202 -7.62 6.04 4.30
C ILE A 202 -6.68 5.92 5.50
N VAL A 203 -6.09 4.75 5.67
CA VAL A 203 -5.27 4.40 6.84
C VAL A 203 -3.84 4.01 6.49
N SER A 204 -3.54 3.89 5.21
CA SER A 204 -2.24 3.43 4.71
C SER A 204 -1.57 4.49 3.84
N LEU A 205 -0.24 4.58 3.95
CA LEU A 205 0.62 5.47 3.19
C LEU A 205 1.83 4.69 2.67
N ALA A 206 2.24 4.93 1.42
CA ALA A 206 3.62 4.71 1.01
C ALA A 206 4.31 6.07 0.90
N THR A 207 5.48 6.24 1.54
CA THR A 207 6.24 7.47 1.43
C THR A 207 6.91 7.56 0.07
N PRO A 208 6.67 8.63 -0.71
CA PRO A 208 7.33 8.78 -2.00
C PRO A 208 8.84 8.65 -1.90
N MET A 209 9.42 7.79 -2.77
CA MET A 209 10.85 7.48 -2.81
C MET A 209 11.41 6.88 -1.51
N GLY A 210 10.57 6.40 -0.59
CA GLY A 210 10.97 5.91 0.73
C GLY A 210 11.51 7.00 1.66
N LEU A 211 11.19 8.27 1.39
CA LEU A 211 11.70 9.41 2.17
C LEU A 211 10.73 9.79 3.27
N TYR A 212 11.08 9.42 4.50
CA TYR A 212 10.29 9.67 5.71
C TYR A 212 10.47 11.11 6.22
N PRO A 213 9.46 11.68 6.87
CA PRO A 213 9.61 12.94 7.59
C PRO A 213 10.51 12.75 8.83
N GLU A 214 11.16 13.80 9.31
CA GLU A 214 11.90 13.76 10.58
C GLU A 214 10.97 13.54 11.80
N ASP A 215 9.75 14.07 11.72
CA ASP A 215 8.72 13.96 12.76
C ASP A 215 7.58 13.07 12.25
N GLU A 216 7.54 11.82 12.70
CA GLU A 216 6.50 10.85 12.34
C GLU A 216 5.11 11.19 12.92
N SER A 217 5.01 12.16 13.83
CA SER A 217 3.72 12.64 14.34
C SER A 217 2.83 13.20 13.22
N VAL A 218 3.41 13.53 12.05
CA VAL A 218 2.66 13.96 10.88
C VAL A 218 1.78 12.84 10.30
N PHE A 219 2.01 11.57 10.63
CA PHE A 219 1.16 10.47 10.15
C PHE A 219 -0.19 10.39 10.87
N LYS A 220 -0.26 10.93 12.10
CA LYS A 220 -1.50 11.08 12.86
C LYS A 220 -1.64 12.51 13.33
N ALA A 221 -2.41 13.31 12.60
CA ALA A 221 -2.44 14.74 12.81
C ALA A 221 -3.79 15.36 12.41
N GLN A 222 -3.85 16.67 12.60
CA GLN A 222 -4.90 17.52 12.07
C GLN A 222 -4.27 18.67 11.29
N TYR A 223 -4.84 18.96 10.12
CA TYR A 223 -4.56 20.20 9.39
C TYR A 223 -5.88 20.91 9.13
N GLN A 224 -6.02 22.13 9.67
CA GLN A 224 -7.29 22.86 9.73
C GLN A 224 -8.40 21.98 10.35
N SER A 225 -9.51 21.76 9.66
CA SER A 225 -10.62 20.91 10.11
C SER A 225 -10.45 19.41 9.79
N ILE A 226 -9.42 19.03 9.02
CA ILE A 226 -9.21 17.66 8.56
C ILE A 226 -8.35 16.90 9.56
N LYS A 227 -8.94 15.93 10.23
CA LYS A 227 -8.23 14.94 11.07
C LYS A 227 -7.96 13.69 10.23
N TYR A 228 -6.77 13.10 10.40
CA TYR A 228 -6.41 11.85 9.76
C TYR A 228 -5.49 11.01 10.65
N ASP A 229 -5.49 9.69 10.41
CA ASP A 229 -4.70 8.71 11.16
C ASP A 229 -4.18 7.64 10.18
N LEU A 230 -2.97 7.86 9.65
CA LEU A 230 -2.28 6.93 8.77
C LEU A 230 -1.55 5.91 9.66
N ARG A 231 -2.15 4.76 9.84
CA ARG A 231 -1.73 3.72 10.81
C ARG A 231 -0.71 2.74 10.24
N LEU A 232 -0.55 2.69 8.93
CA LEU A 232 0.40 1.80 8.23
C LEU A 232 1.18 2.61 7.20
N VAL A 233 2.50 2.60 7.31
CA VAL A 233 3.37 3.35 6.40
C VAL A 233 4.43 2.41 5.83
N CYS A 234 4.52 2.38 4.48
CA CYS A 234 5.39 1.47 3.75
C CYS A 234 6.72 2.10 3.37
N GLU A 235 7.77 1.31 3.55
CA GLU A 235 9.10 1.51 2.95
C GLU A 235 9.10 1.18 1.44
N VAL A 236 10.14 1.62 0.72
CA VAL A 236 10.38 1.22 -0.69
C VAL A 236 10.97 -0.19 -0.78
N ALA A 237 11.65 -0.66 0.27
CA ALA A 237 12.36 -1.94 0.28
C ALA A 237 12.35 -2.55 1.69
N GLY A 238 13.30 -3.46 1.99
CA GLY A 238 13.48 -4.05 3.32
C GLY A 238 13.24 -5.56 3.35
N GLY A 239 12.60 -6.12 2.32
CA GLY A 239 12.37 -7.56 2.19
C GLY A 239 11.09 -8.03 2.87
N LEU A 240 11.08 -9.25 3.39
CA LEU A 240 9.92 -9.84 4.05
C LEU A 240 9.56 -9.06 5.33
N GLN A 241 8.30 -8.68 5.45
CA GLN A 241 7.75 -8.05 6.65
C GLN A 241 7.57 -9.10 7.76
N VAL A 242 7.90 -8.74 9.01
CA VAL A 242 7.63 -9.58 10.18
C VAL A 242 6.14 -9.59 10.52
N ALA A 243 5.65 -10.69 11.09
CA ALA A 243 4.26 -10.82 11.50
C ALA A 243 3.87 -9.72 12.52
N PRO A 244 2.59 -9.30 12.57
CA PRO A 244 2.14 -8.20 13.42
C PRO A 244 2.27 -8.47 14.94
N ASP A 245 2.36 -9.73 15.36
CA ASP A 245 2.62 -10.14 16.74
C ASP A 245 4.11 -10.15 17.13
N SER A 246 5.00 -9.88 16.17
CA SER A 246 6.42 -9.79 16.43
C SER A 246 6.76 -8.51 17.22
N PRO A 247 7.65 -8.58 18.26
CA PRO A 247 8.11 -7.38 18.95
C PRO A 247 8.93 -6.43 18.06
N LYS A 248 9.32 -6.89 16.85
CA LYS A 248 10.02 -6.08 15.84
C LYS A 248 9.05 -5.42 14.83
N PHE A 249 7.75 -5.68 14.96
CA PHE A 249 6.78 -5.05 14.05
C PHE A 249 6.67 -3.55 14.34
N ASN A 250 6.92 -2.75 13.31
CA ASN A 250 6.67 -1.32 13.36
C ASN A 250 5.68 -0.94 12.25
N PRO A 251 4.47 -0.48 12.58
CA PRO A 251 3.45 -0.16 11.59
C PRO A 251 3.82 1.05 10.72
N TYR A 252 4.76 1.90 11.17
CA TYR A 252 5.25 3.03 10.38
C TYR A 252 6.46 2.68 9.51
N HIS A 253 6.94 1.42 9.53
CA HIS A 253 8.05 0.93 8.73
C HIS A 253 7.74 -0.46 8.18
N ILE A 254 6.75 -0.55 7.30
CA ILE A 254 6.36 -1.80 6.64
C ILE A 254 7.33 -2.08 5.50
N ASN A 255 8.15 -3.11 5.67
CA ASN A 255 9.09 -3.56 4.65
C ASN A 255 8.37 -4.07 3.41
N ARG A 256 8.92 -3.79 2.23
CA ARG A 256 8.41 -4.29 0.95
C ARG A 256 9.49 -5.02 0.15
N ILE A 257 9.07 -5.80 -0.82
CA ILE A 257 9.91 -6.45 -1.83
C ILE A 257 9.57 -5.84 -3.18
N GLN A 258 10.55 -5.23 -3.84
CA GLN A 258 10.39 -4.73 -5.21
C GLN A 258 10.19 -5.91 -6.17
N THR A 259 9.20 -5.84 -7.06
CA THR A 259 8.83 -6.95 -7.95
C THR A 259 9.69 -6.99 -9.21
N ILE A 260 11.00 -7.10 -9.01
CA ILE A 260 12.00 -7.32 -10.08
C ILE A 260 12.57 -8.74 -9.97
N SER A 261 13.04 -9.29 -11.09
CA SER A 261 13.49 -10.68 -11.18
C SER A 261 14.58 -11.05 -10.18
N SER A 262 15.50 -10.12 -9.86
CA SER A 262 16.53 -10.35 -8.84
C SER A 262 15.96 -10.52 -7.42
N GLU A 263 14.95 -9.75 -7.05
CA GLU A 263 14.30 -9.86 -5.73
C GLU A 263 13.38 -11.10 -5.67
N TRP A 264 12.70 -11.46 -6.77
CA TRP A 264 11.99 -12.73 -6.88
C TRP A 264 12.92 -13.93 -6.67
N LYS A 265 14.10 -13.92 -7.32
CA LYS A 265 15.11 -14.97 -7.09
C LYS A 265 15.60 -15.02 -5.66
N LYS A 266 15.89 -13.85 -5.07
CA LYS A 266 16.45 -13.73 -3.71
C LYS A 266 15.48 -14.20 -2.62
N PHE A 267 14.22 -13.78 -2.67
CA PHE A 267 13.24 -14.02 -1.61
C PHE A 267 12.41 -15.29 -1.81
N PHE A 268 12.23 -15.72 -3.06
CA PHE A 268 11.32 -16.81 -3.42
C PHE A 268 12.01 -17.94 -4.19
N GLY A 269 13.30 -17.81 -4.52
CA GLY A 269 14.03 -18.82 -5.33
C GLY A 269 13.54 -18.92 -6.77
N ARG A 270 12.68 -18.00 -7.22
CA ARG A 270 12.09 -18.00 -8.54
C ARG A 270 12.97 -17.27 -9.56
N VAL A 271 13.14 -17.90 -10.73
CA VAL A 271 13.75 -17.28 -11.93
C VAL A 271 12.62 -17.08 -12.94
N ASP A 272 12.46 -15.86 -13.45
CA ASP A 272 11.44 -15.49 -14.47
C ASP A 272 11.76 -16.09 -15.85
#